data_fd2d5f9cbaae7c24b3df560eb2b4318a
#
_entry.id   fd2d5f9cbaae7c24b3df560eb2b4318a
#
_cell.length_a   1.000
_cell.length_b   1.000
_cell.length_c   1.000
_cell.angle_alpha   90.00
_cell.angle_beta   90.00
_cell.angle_gamma   90.00
#
_symmetry.space_group_name_H-M   'P 1'
#
loop_
_entity.id
_entity.type
_entity.pdbx_description
1 polymer ?
#
loop_
_entity_poly.entity_id
_entity_poly.type
_entity_poly.pdbx_seq_one_letter_code
_entity_poly.pdbx_strand_id
1 'polypeptide(L)'
;MGFTPYSSRFDETHNITEARALNDGDKVSVAGRMIFRRTFGKFMFVQISDVFNKLQVSLSVNQIPLEQYKWFNDYVDIGDFVGFTGTMYHTKTGELTVQAEDYKLLSKAMKPLPEKFHGLTDIEARYRQRYLDLITNETSRKVFLGRSKIESIIRRYLEDIGFIEIETPVLQT
;
A
#
# COMPACT_ATOMS: atom_id res chain seq x y z
N MET A 1 17.23 -19.78 -6.97
CA MET A 1 15.92 -19.72 -6.28
C MET A 1 14.87 -19.33 -7.29
N GLY A 2 13.79 -20.12 -7.44
CA GLY A 2 12.68 -19.78 -8.33
C GLY A 2 11.91 -18.56 -7.77
N PHE A 3 11.95 -17.46 -8.47
CA PHE A 3 11.22 -16.25 -8.11
C PHE A 3 9.84 -16.25 -8.78
N THR A 4 8.79 -16.03 -8.00
CA THR A 4 7.44 -15.85 -8.51
C THR A 4 7.09 -14.37 -8.42
N PRO A 5 7.00 -13.64 -9.56
CA PRO A 5 6.76 -12.18 -9.55
C PRO A 5 5.36 -11.80 -9.07
N TYR A 6 4.45 -12.76 -8.99
CA TYR A 6 3.09 -12.60 -8.52
C TYR A 6 2.78 -13.71 -7.53
N SER A 7 2.73 -13.38 -6.24
CA SER A 7 2.39 -14.34 -5.19
C SER A 7 0.88 -14.52 -5.08
N SER A 8 0.45 -15.78 -4.93
CA SER A 8 -0.97 -16.12 -4.80
C SER A 8 -1.56 -15.79 -3.43
N ARG A 9 -0.73 -15.68 -2.38
CA ARG A 9 -1.18 -15.48 -1.01
C ARG A 9 -0.09 -14.87 -0.13
N PHE A 10 -0.52 -13.96 0.73
CA PHE A 10 0.23 -13.45 1.89
C PHE A 10 -0.76 -13.33 3.05
N ASP A 11 -0.41 -13.88 4.20
CA ASP A 11 -1.28 -13.89 5.37
C ASP A 11 -0.94 -12.66 6.22
N GLU A 12 -1.70 -11.59 6.01
CA GLU A 12 -1.63 -10.38 6.83
C GLU A 12 -2.28 -10.62 8.19
N THR A 13 -1.63 -10.16 9.25
CA THR A 13 -2.23 -10.15 10.60
C THR A 13 -2.96 -8.83 10.86
N HIS A 14 -2.51 -7.74 10.26
CA HIS A 14 -3.05 -6.38 10.44
C HIS A 14 -2.98 -5.62 9.12
N ASN A 15 -3.98 -4.80 8.84
CA ASN A 15 -3.84 -3.75 7.84
C ASN A 15 -2.94 -2.61 8.38
N ILE A 16 -2.52 -1.67 7.53
CA ILE A 16 -1.60 -0.60 7.95
C ILE A 16 -2.20 0.29 9.05
N THR A 17 -3.52 0.53 9.04
CA THR A 17 -4.19 1.32 10.08
C THR A 17 -4.13 0.64 11.43
N GLU A 18 -4.41 -0.66 11.47
CA GLU A 18 -4.32 -1.48 12.68
C GLU A 18 -2.89 -1.61 13.19
N ALA A 19 -1.93 -1.83 12.28
CA ALA A 19 -0.51 -1.91 12.60
C ALA A 19 0.01 -0.60 13.25
N ARG A 20 -0.51 0.55 12.84
CA ARG A 20 -0.16 1.85 13.44
C ARG A 20 -0.68 2.04 14.87
N ALA A 21 -1.58 1.20 15.33
CA ALA A 21 -2.10 1.22 16.71
C ALA A 21 -1.37 0.23 17.63
N LEU A 22 -0.41 -0.54 17.13
CA LEU A 22 0.37 -1.50 17.89
C LEU A 22 1.46 -0.81 18.72
N ASN A 23 1.94 -1.52 19.73
CA ASN A 23 3.02 -1.08 20.61
C ASN A 23 4.38 -1.65 20.15
N ASP A 24 5.45 -1.08 20.69
CA ASP A 24 6.79 -1.61 20.49
C ASP A 24 6.88 -3.05 21.02
N GLY A 25 7.47 -3.92 20.21
CA GLY A 25 7.60 -5.34 20.50
C GLY A 25 6.49 -6.22 19.93
N ASP A 26 5.37 -5.64 19.48
CA ASP A 26 4.29 -6.42 18.88
C ASP A 26 4.71 -7.00 17.52
N LYS A 27 4.35 -8.26 17.27
CA LYS A 27 4.59 -8.95 16.00
C LYS A 27 3.52 -8.58 14.98
N VAL A 28 3.95 -8.35 13.74
CA VAL A 28 3.06 -7.93 12.68
C VAL A 28 3.43 -8.54 11.34
N SER A 29 2.42 -8.89 10.54
CA SER A 29 2.54 -9.15 9.10
C SER A 29 1.66 -8.15 8.36
N VAL A 30 2.26 -7.29 7.55
CA VAL A 30 1.59 -6.22 6.81
C VAL A 30 2.01 -6.22 5.36
N ALA A 31 1.13 -5.81 4.47
CA ALA A 31 1.45 -5.63 3.07
C ALA A 31 1.04 -4.25 2.56
N GLY A 32 1.70 -3.81 1.49
CA GLY A 32 1.38 -2.54 0.86
C GLY A 32 2.22 -2.29 -0.38
N ARG A 33 1.88 -1.22 -1.09
CA ARG A 33 2.67 -0.74 -2.21
C ARG A 33 3.87 0.04 -1.69
N MET A 34 5.07 -0.34 -2.12
CA MET A 34 6.28 0.41 -1.80
C MET A 34 6.26 1.76 -2.53
N ILE A 35 6.27 2.85 -1.77
CA ILE A 35 6.17 4.23 -2.29
C ILE A 35 7.43 5.05 -2.07
N PHE A 36 8.35 4.55 -1.26
CA PHE A 36 9.62 5.21 -0.98
C PHE A 36 10.66 4.22 -0.52
N ARG A 37 11.93 4.47 -0.86
CA ARG A 37 13.10 3.72 -0.40
C ARG A 37 14.27 4.66 -0.13
N ARG A 38 14.98 4.42 0.97
CA ARG A 38 16.23 5.08 1.30
C ARG A 38 17.23 4.08 1.87
N THR A 39 18.34 3.90 1.19
CA THR A 39 19.37 2.90 1.53
C THR A 39 20.59 3.55 2.17
N PHE A 40 21.12 2.92 3.23
CA PHE A 40 22.30 3.32 3.99
C PHE A 40 23.24 2.10 4.11
N GLY A 41 23.85 1.71 3.01
CA GLY A 41 24.74 0.55 2.98
C GLY A 41 24.02 -0.76 3.35
N LYS A 42 24.26 -1.28 4.56
CA LYS A 42 23.70 -2.54 5.08
C LYS A 42 22.33 -2.37 5.76
N PHE A 43 21.73 -1.20 5.65
CA PHE A 43 20.46 -0.85 6.26
C PHE A 43 19.62 -0.02 5.28
N MET A 44 18.32 -0.21 5.25
CA MET A 44 17.40 0.60 4.47
C MET A 44 16.09 0.85 5.18
N PHE A 45 15.49 2.00 4.89
CA PHE A 45 14.09 2.27 5.15
C PHE A 45 13.30 2.19 3.85
N VAL A 46 12.16 1.55 3.92
CA VAL A 46 11.13 1.61 2.88
C VAL A 46 9.84 2.12 3.50
N GLN A 47 8.99 2.72 2.70
CA GLN A 47 7.65 3.09 3.12
C GLN A 47 6.65 2.37 2.24
N ILE A 48 5.75 1.64 2.86
CA ILE A 48 4.61 1.00 2.20
C ILE A 48 3.34 1.79 2.45
N SER A 49 2.40 1.69 1.54
CA SER A 49 1.10 2.36 1.62
C SER A 49 0.00 1.41 1.18
N ASP A 50 -1.09 1.43 1.92
CA ASP A 50 -2.39 0.95 1.48
C ASP A 50 -3.25 2.12 0.94
N VAL A 51 -4.57 1.94 0.90
CA VAL A 51 -5.50 2.98 0.44
C VAL A 51 -5.57 4.16 1.40
N PHE A 52 -5.39 3.94 2.71
CA PHE A 52 -5.67 4.91 3.76
C PHE A 52 -4.42 5.48 4.41
N ASN A 53 -3.43 4.65 4.65
CA ASN A 53 -2.27 4.97 5.49
C ASN A 53 -0.94 4.56 4.87
N LYS A 54 0.13 4.99 5.54
CA LYS A 54 1.52 4.66 5.23
C LYS A 54 2.19 4.10 6.48
N LEU A 55 3.12 3.19 6.29
CA LEU A 55 3.90 2.59 7.36
C LEU A 55 5.36 2.47 6.92
N GLN A 56 6.25 2.83 7.81
CA GLN A 56 7.69 2.66 7.60
C GLN A 56 8.11 1.23 7.94
N VAL A 57 9.02 0.70 7.16
CA VAL A 57 9.64 -0.61 7.39
C VAL A 57 11.15 -0.45 7.31
N SER A 58 11.87 -1.05 8.22
CA SER A 58 13.33 -1.11 8.22
C SER A 58 13.80 -2.52 7.85
N LEU A 59 14.78 -2.59 6.94
CA LEU A 59 15.47 -3.84 6.60
C LEU A 59 16.95 -3.69 6.89
N SER A 60 17.54 -4.70 7.47
CA SER A 60 18.96 -4.70 7.82
C SER A 60 19.55 -6.11 7.68
N VAL A 61 20.83 -6.16 7.31
CA VAL A 61 21.57 -7.44 7.23
C VAL A 61 21.76 -8.11 8.59
N ASN A 62 21.42 -7.42 9.69
CA ASN A 62 21.43 -8.01 11.03
C ASN A 62 20.13 -8.77 11.33
N GLN A 63 19.05 -8.52 10.57
CA GLN A 63 17.72 -9.10 10.76
C GLN A 63 17.38 -10.14 9.69
N ILE A 64 17.79 -9.88 8.45
CA ILE A 64 17.57 -10.78 7.33
C ILE A 64 18.90 -11.21 6.72
N PRO A 65 18.98 -12.42 6.12
CA PRO A 65 20.21 -12.89 5.47
C PRO A 65 20.72 -11.92 4.40
N LEU A 66 22.04 -11.77 4.32
CA LEU A 66 22.70 -10.83 3.39
C LEU A 66 22.27 -11.05 1.93
N GLU A 67 22.07 -12.31 1.52
CA GLU A 67 21.61 -12.65 0.17
C GLU A 67 20.19 -12.14 -0.09
N GLN A 68 19.30 -12.28 0.87
CA GLN A 68 17.94 -11.76 0.78
C GLN A 68 17.94 -10.22 0.78
N TYR A 69 18.79 -9.58 1.62
CA TYR A 69 18.93 -8.13 1.60
C TYR A 69 19.41 -7.61 0.24
N LYS A 70 20.42 -8.24 -0.36
CA LYS A 70 20.92 -7.92 -1.70
C LYS A 70 19.83 -8.12 -2.75
N TRP A 71 19.13 -9.26 -2.69
CA TRP A 71 18.05 -9.55 -3.60
C TRP A 71 16.95 -8.49 -3.54
N PHE A 72 16.52 -8.11 -2.32
CA PHE A 72 15.55 -7.02 -2.13
C PHE A 72 16.04 -5.71 -2.75
N ASN A 73 17.30 -5.36 -2.48
CA ASN A 73 17.89 -4.13 -2.99
C ASN A 73 17.96 -4.08 -4.52
N ASP A 74 18.22 -5.22 -5.16
CA ASP A 74 18.49 -5.31 -6.59
C ASP A 74 17.22 -5.51 -7.43
N TYR A 75 16.18 -6.12 -6.86
CA TYR A 75 15.00 -6.54 -7.62
C TYR A 75 13.65 -5.97 -7.15
N VAL A 76 13.60 -5.33 -5.98
CA VAL A 76 12.35 -4.73 -5.48
C VAL A 76 12.39 -3.23 -5.69
N ASP A 77 11.40 -2.70 -6.42
CA ASP A 77 11.35 -1.30 -6.83
C ASP A 77 10.17 -0.55 -6.24
N ILE A 78 10.24 0.78 -6.29
CA ILE A 78 9.10 1.64 -5.95
C ILE A 78 7.95 1.32 -6.92
N GLY A 79 6.77 1.06 -6.34
CA GLY A 79 5.59 0.62 -7.07
C GLY A 79 5.23 -0.84 -6.83
N ASP A 80 6.19 -1.67 -6.41
CA ASP A 80 5.94 -3.08 -6.10
C ASP A 80 5.03 -3.24 -4.88
N PHE A 81 4.25 -4.30 -4.85
CA PHE A 81 3.57 -4.74 -3.64
C PHE A 81 4.44 -5.73 -2.87
N VAL A 82 4.66 -5.44 -1.61
CA VAL A 82 5.52 -6.23 -0.73
C VAL A 82 4.82 -6.47 0.59
N GLY A 83 4.89 -7.72 1.07
CA GLY A 83 4.52 -8.09 2.43
C GLY A 83 5.76 -8.15 3.31
N PHE A 84 5.64 -7.72 4.55
CA PHE A 84 6.68 -7.74 5.56
C PHE A 84 6.17 -8.38 6.84
N THR A 85 6.98 -9.26 7.39
CA THR A 85 6.76 -9.83 8.73
C THR A 85 7.87 -9.35 9.64
N GLY A 86 7.52 -8.92 10.85
CA GLY A 86 8.51 -8.39 11.78
C GLY A 86 7.92 -7.89 13.10
N THR A 87 8.67 -7.03 13.75
CA THR A 87 8.33 -6.48 15.06
C THR A 87 8.21 -4.97 15.00
N MET A 88 7.20 -4.40 15.65
CA MET A 88 6.99 -2.96 15.75
C MET A 88 8.01 -2.32 16.69
N TYR A 89 8.51 -1.14 16.32
CA TYR A 89 9.37 -0.33 17.19
C TYR A 89 9.34 1.13 16.77
N HIS A 90 9.72 2.03 17.68
CA HIS A 90 9.94 3.43 17.35
C HIS A 90 11.40 3.68 17.01
N THR A 91 11.65 4.39 15.92
CA THR A 91 12.99 4.88 15.58
C THR A 91 13.44 5.95 16.58
N LYS A 92 14.74 6.31 16.56
CA LYS A 92 15.28 7.41 17.38
C LYS A 92 14.58 8.76 17.14
N THR A 93 13.96 8.93 15.98
CA THR A 93 13.21 10.13 15.60
C THR A 93 11.72 10.05 15.96
N GLY A 94 11.27 8.96 16.59
CA GLY A 94 9.89 8.74 17.01
C GLY A 94 8.95 8.19 15.91
N GLU A 95 9.47 7.77 14.75
CA GLU A 95 8.63 7.18 13.71
C GLU A 95 8.37 5.69 13.99
N LEU A 96 7.09 5.32 14.05
CA LEU A 96 6.67 3.94 14.22
C LEU A 96 7.01 3.12 12.98
N THR A 97 7.72 2.02 13.17
CA THR A 97 8.40 1.29 12.10
C THR A 97 8.29 -0.23 12.35
N VAL A 98 8.09 -0.99 11.27
CA VAL A 98 8.26 -2.45 11.32
C VAL A 98 9.74 -2.78 11.13
N GLN A 99 10.35 -3.47 12.09
CA GLN A 99 11.64 -4.11 11.91
C GLN A 99 11.43 -5.44 11.19
N ALA A 100 11.69 -5.46 9.88
CA ALA A 100 11.44 -6.64 9.08
C ALA A 100 12.40 -7.79 9.43
N GLU A 101 11.82 -8.94 9.71
CA GLU A 101 12.49 -10.23 9.91
C GLU A 101 12.41 -11.10 8.64
N ASP A 102 11.34 -10.88 7.85
CA ASP A 102 11.14 -11.54 6.56
C ASP A 102 10.31 -10.63 5.64
N TYR A 103 10.39 -10.89 4.35
CA TYR A 103 9.58 -10.21 3.34
C TYR A 103 9.18 -11.13 2.20
N LYS A 104 8.11 -10.77 1.51
CA LYS A 104 7.63 -11.47 0.32
C LYS A 104 7.23 -10.46 -0.75
N LEU A 105 7.79 -10.58 -1.96
CA LEU A 105 7.29 -9.82 -3.09
C LEU A 105 5.95 -10.42 -3.53
N LEU A 106 4.92 -9.59 -3.56
CA LEU A 106 3.54 -9.99 -3.85
C LEU A 106 3.17 -9.72 -5.30
N SER A 107 3.57 -8.55 -5.80
CA SER A 107 3.34 -8.18 -7.20
C SER A 107 4.39 -7.20 -7.68
N LYS A 108 5.04 -7.52 -8.79
CA LYS A 108 6.03 -6.67 -9.45
C LYS A 108 5.37 -5.59 -10.29
N ALA A 109 5.74 -4.35 -10.09
CA ALA A 109 5.35 -3.24 -10.96
C ALA A 109 6.25 -3.21 -12.21
N MET A 110 5.68 -3.51 -13.38
CA MET A 110 6.44 -3.57 -14.64
C MET A 110 6.69 -2.19 -15.24
N LYS A 111 5.96 -1.17 -14.80
CA LYS A 111 6.12 0.22 -15.25
C LYS A 111 6.38 1.12 -14.05
N PRO A 112 7.31 2.08 -14.16
CA PRO A 112 7.56 3.04 -13.09
C PRO A 112 6.30 3.88 -12.81
N LEU A 113 6.12 4.25 -11.54
CA LEU A 113 5.12 5.23 -11.18
C LEU A 113 5.56 6.64 -11.65
N PRO A 114 4.62 7.54 -11.96
CA PRO A 114 4.93 8.94 -12.21
C PRO A 114 5.71 9.56 -11.04
N GLU A 115 6.54 10.57 -11.34
CA GLU A 115 7.35 11.24 -10.32
C GLU A 115 6.51 11.74 -9.14
N LYS A 116 7.00 11.50 -7.94
CA LYS A 116 6.28 11.74 -6.69
C LYS A 116 5.92 13.21 -6.45
N PHE A 117 6.72 14.14 -6.97
CA PHE A 117 6.57 15.58 -6.72
C PHE A 117 5.62 16.29 -7.69
N HIS A 118 5.47 15.78 -8.88
CA HIS A 118 4.63 16.40 -9.92
C HIS A 118 3.39 15.58 -10.25
N GLY A 119 3.38 14.27 -9.93
CA GLY A 119 2.28 13.37 -10.28
C GLY A 119 1.97 13.42 -11.78
N LEU A 120 0.73 13.15 -12.13
CA LEU A 120 0.21 13.43 -13.47
C LEU A 120 -0.29 14.89 -13.50
N THR A 121 0.50 15.79 -14.07
CA THR A 121 0.14 17.22 -14.21
C THR A 121 -0.88 17.46 -15.31
N ASP A 122 -0.81 16.69 -16.39
CA ASP A 122 -1.76 16.75 -17.49
C ASP A 122 -3.13 16.19 -17.05
N ILE A 123 -4.17 17.02 -17.21
CA ILE A 123 -5.55 16.71 -16.85
C ILE A 123 -6.09 15.54 -17.70
N GLU A 124 -5.78 15.53 -18.98
CA GLU A 124 -6.23 14.47 -19.89
C GLU A 124 -5.58 13.13 -19.53
N ALA A 125 -4.30 13.10 -19.21
CA ALA A 125 -3.61 11.91 -18.72
C ALA A 125 -4.21 11.40 -17.40
N ARG A 126 -4.63 12.29 -16.47
CA ARG A 126 -5.30 11.93 -15.22
C ARG A 126 -6.66 11.26 -15.47
N TYR A 127 -7.41 11.69 -16.47
CA TYR A 127 -8.68 11.04 -16.82
C TYR A 127 -8.48 9.72 -17.54
N ARG A 128 -7.52 9.61 -18.44
CA ARG A 128 -7.23 8.37 -19.19
C ARG A 128 -6.55 7.30 -18.33
N GLN A 129 -5.69 7.72 -17.43
CA GLN A 129 -4.94 6.82 -16.53
C GLN A 129 -5.35 7.05 -15.07
N ARG A 130 -6.65 6.97 -14.80
CA ARG A 130 -7.23 7.24 -13.48
C ARG A 130 -6.57 6.44 -12.36
N TYR A 131 -6.17 5.20 -12.61
CA TYR A 131 -5.47 4.36 -11.64
C TYR A 131 -4.13 4.98 -11.20
N LEU A 132 -3.37 5.62 -12.10
CA LEU A 132 -2.13 6.32 -11.73
C LEU A 132 -2.42 7.59 -10.92
N ASP A 133 -3.44 8.37 -11.32
CA ASP A 133 -3.87 9.55 -10.57
C ASP A 133 -4.28 9.16 -9.13
N LEU A 134 -5.02 8.07 -8.95
CA LEU A 134 -5.41 7.59 -7.62
C LEU A 134 -4.24 7.06 -6.78
N ILE A 135 -3.20 6.52 -7.40
CA ILE A 135 -1.99 6.07 -6.70
C ILE A 135 -1.15 7.27 -6.24
N THR A 136 -0.98 8.27 -7.10
CA THR A 136 -0.02 9.36 -6.91
C THR A 136 -0.61 10.63 -6.32
N ASN A 137 -1.93 10.84 -6.46
CA ASN A 137 -2.63 12.06 -6.04
C ASN A 137 -3.57 11.79 -4.85
N GLU A 138 -3.17 12.25 -3.69
CA GLU A 138 -3.94 12.06 -2.46
C GLU A 138 -5.30 12.79 -2.49
N THR A 139 -5.36 13.98 -3.10
CA THR A 139 -6.60 14.75 -3.23
C THR A 139 -7.61 14.00 -4.09
N SER A 140 -7.20 13.49 -5.25
CA SER A 140 -8.07 12.67 -6.10
C SER A 140 -8.58 11.45 -5.33
N ARG A 141 -7.68 10.73 -4.64
CA ARG A 141 -8.05 9.56 -3.85
C ARG A 141 -9.09 9.88 -2.77
N LYS A 142 -8.91 10.98 -2.02
CA LYS A 142 -9.87 11.43 -1.00
C LYS A 142 -11.25 11.72 -1.60
N VAL A 143 -11.30 12.37 -2.76
CA VAL A 143 -12.56 12.68 -3.46
C VAL A 143 -13.28 11.39 -3.86
N PHE A 144 -12.60 10.43 -4.45
CA PHE A 144 -13.21 9.16 -4.87
C PHE A 144 -13.68 8.31 -3.68
N LEU A 145 -12.89 8.23 -2.62
CA LEU A 145 -13.30 7.55 -1.38
C LEU A 145 -14.49 8.23 -0.73
N GLY A 146 -14.50 9.56 -0.69
CA GLY A 146 -15.61 10.36 -0.18
C GLY A 146 -16.89 10.13 -0.97
N ARG A 147 -16.81 10.11 -2.30
CA ARG A 147 -17.95 9.80 -3.19
C ARG A 147 -18.53 8.42 -2.89
N SER A 148 -17.67 7.39 -2.87
CA SER A 148 -18.12 6.01 -2.56
C SER A 148 -18.80 5.92 -1.19
N LYS A 149 -18.28 6.64 -0.19
CA LYS A 149 -18.89 6.68 1.14
C LYS A 149 -20.26 7.37 1.14
N ILE A 150 -20.40 8.49 0.41
CA ILE A 150 -21.68 9.21 0.27
C ILE A 150 -22.72 8.31 -0.39
N GLU A 151 -22.37 7.65 -1.50
CA GLU A 151 -23.30 6.73 -2.20
C GLU A 151 -23.76 5.59 -1.26
N SER A 152 -22.84 5.01 -0.47
CA SER A 152 -23.20 3.96 0.51
C SER A 152 -24.09 4.48 1.65
N ILE A 153 -23.91 5.72 2.08
CA ILE A 153 -24.75 6.33 3.11
C ILE A 153 -26.15 6.59 2.58
N ILE A 154 -26.26 7.11 1.35
CA ILE A 154 -27.58 7.36 0.73
C ILE A 154 -28.35 6.06 0.57
N ARG A 155 -27.72 4.98 0.07
CA ARG A 155 -28.37 3.67 -0.04
C ARG A 155 -28.91 3.19 1.30
N ARG A 156 -28.04 3.15 2.31
CA ARG A 156 -28.46 2.73 3.66
C ARG A 156 -29.60 3.58 4.21
N TYR A 157 -29.52 4.88 4.08
CA TYR A 157 -30.59 5.77 4.55
C TYR A 157 -31.94 5.46 3.88
N LEU A 158 -31.95 5.26 2.57
CA LEU A 158 -33.17 4.91 1.84
C LEU A 158 -33.72 3.53 2.25
N GLU A 159 -32.85 2.54 2.39
CA GLU A 159 -33.24 1.20 2.90
C GLU A 159 -33.84 1.27 4.30
N ASP A 160 -33.20 2.03 5.21
CA ASP A 160 -33.67 2.18 6.60
C ASP A 160 -35.05 2.82 6.71
N ILE A 161 -35.47 3.65 5.75
CA ILE A 161 -36.81 4.26 5.69
C ILE A 161 -37.79 3.48 4.80
N GLY A 162 -37.42 2.24 4.38
CA GLY A 162 -38.29 1.29 3.72
C GLY A 162 -38.29 1.35 2.18
N PHE A 163 -37.36 2.05 1.55
CA PHE A 163 -37.17 1.96 0.09
C PHE A 163 -36.44 0.67 -0.28
N ILE A 164 -36.69 0.17 -1.46
CA ILE A 164 -36.04 -1.01 -2.03
C ILE A 164 -35.24 -0.54 -3.25
N GLU A 165 -33.93 -0.81 -3.28
CA GLU A 165 -33.10 -0.57 -4.46
C GLU A 165 -33.46 -1.59 -5.55
N ILE A 166 -33.73 -1.12 -6.76
CA ILE A 166 -34.00 -1.95 -7.93
C ILE A 166 -33.07 -1.59 -9.07
N GLU A 167 -32.65 -2.59 -9.82
CA GLU A 167 -31.90 -2.39 -11.07
C GLU A 167 -32.91 -2.29 -12.24
N THR A 168 -32.84 -1.18 -12.95
CA THR A 168 -33.66 -0.97 -14.15
C THR A 168 -32.84 -1.17 -15.42
N PRO A 169 -33.41 -1.63 -16.55
CA PRO A 169 -32.69 -1.65 -17.83
C PRO A 169 -32.20 -0.26 -18.23
N VAL A 170 -30.93 -0.16 -18.66
CA VAL A 170 -30.34 1.11 -19.10
C VAL A 170 -30.92 1.56 -20.43
N LEU A 171 -31.24 0.61 -21.30
CA LEU A 171 -31.87 0.85 -22.59
C LEU A 171 -33.27 0.25 -22.59
N GLN A 172 -34.27 1.06 -22.92
CA GLN A 172 -35.66 0.61 -23.16
C GLN A 172 -36.00 0.92 -24.61
N THR A 173 -36.73 -0.03 -25.23
CA THR A 173 -37.38 0.17 -26.55
C THR A 173 -38.73 0.81 -26.35
#